data_dc1087971dbd44dac358b8d1bf2cc504
#
_entry.id   dc1087971dbd44dac358b8d1bf2cc504
#
_cell.length_a   1.000
_cell.length_b   1.000
_cell.length_c   1.000
_cell.angle_alpha   90.00
_cell.angle_beta   90.00
_cell.angle_gamma   90.00
#
_symmetry.space_group_name_H-M   'P 1'
#
loop_
_entity.id
_entity.type
_entity.pdbx_description
1 polymer ?
#
loop_
_entity_poly.entity_id
_entity_poly.type
_entity_poly.pdbx_seq_one_letter_code
_entity_poly.pdbx_strand_id
1 'polypeptide(L)'
;WTVIFGISAYKGLKKGIKVLADINIALMFFLLAFILILGPTIYILNMSVNSIGLFIDNFARMSFWTDPIERSGFPEAWTVFYLAWWFAYAPMMGLFFARISRGRTIKQVVVGIIGLGSLGCFLFMSIAGAYVLYLQSENVIDAIGIINGPGMSTLVAEVIAQLPAPTFILT
;
A
#
# COMPACT_ATOMS: atom_id res chain seq x y z
N TRP A 1 -10.97 -17.70 -5.60
CA TRP A 1 -11.30 -16.36 -6.09
C TRP A 1 -12.47 -16.35 -7.06
N THR A 2 -12.53 -17.21 -8.07
CA THR A 2 -13.59 -17.27 -9.08
C THR A 2 -14.98 -17.49 -8.45
N VAL A 3 -15.10 -18.34 -7.45
CA VAL A 3 -16.36 -18.60 -6.74
C VAL A 3 -16.84 -17.37 -5.98
N ILE A 4 -15.94 -16.69 -5.26
CA ILE A 4 -16.25 -15.45 -4.51
C ILE A 4 -16.70 -14.35 -5.47
N PHE A 5 -16.01 -14.21 -6.60
CA PHE A 5 -16.36 -13.25 -7.64
C PHE A 5 -17.71 -13.59 -8.30
N GLY A 6 -17.97 -14.87 -8.57
CA GLY A 6 -19.23 -15.36 -9.13
C GLY A 6 -20.43 -15.10 -8.20
N ILE A 7 -20.29 -15.37 -6.91
CA ILE A 7 -21.32 -15.06 -5.90
C ILE A 7 -21.57 -13.55 -5.78
N SER A 8 -20.49 -12.75 -5.82
CA SER A 8 -20.58 -11.30 -5.77
C SER A 8 -21.31 -10.73 -7.00
N ALA A 9 -21.04 -11.27 -8.18
CA ALA A 9 -21.71 -10.87 -9.43
C ALA A 9 -23.19 -11.27 -9.43
N TYR A 10 -23.53 -12.45 -8.90
CA TYR A 10 -24.90 -12.94 -8.80
C TYR A 10 -25.77 -12.13 -7.82
N LYS A 11 -25.23 -11.69 -6.71
CA LYS A 11 -25.92 -10.82 -5.71
C LYS A 11 -26.13 -9.37 -6.17
N GLY A 12 -25.72 -9.04 -7.36
CA GLY A 12 -25.80 -7.70 -7.96
C GLY A 12 -24.54 -6.88 -7.73
N LEU A 13 -23.98 -6.37 -8.82
CA LEU A 13 -22.70 -5.66 -8.86
C LEU A 13 -22.54 -4.60 -7.77
N LYS A 14 -23.59 -3.83 -7.44
CA LYS A 14 -23.50 -2.76 -6.43
C LYS A 14 -23.35 -3.28 -4.99
N LYS A 15 -24.08 -4.34 -4.61
CA LYS A 15 -24.01 -4.91 -3.25
C LYS A 15 -22.80 -5.82 -3.10
N GLY A 16 -22.49 -6.62 -4.13
CA GLY A 16 -21.37 -7.56 -4.09
C GLY A 16 -20.01 -6.87 -4.01
N ILE A 17 -19.79 -5.83 -4.82
CA ILE A 17 -18.54 -5.05 -4.79
C ILE A 17 -18.36 -4.36 -3.44
N LYS A 18 -19.44 -3.79 -2.86
CA LYS A 18 -19.36 -3.15 -1.55
C LYS A 18 -18.94 -4.14 -0.46
N VAL A 19 -19.61 -5.29 -0.37
CA VAL A 19 -19.29 -6.31 0.64
C VAL A 19 -17.84 -6.80 0.48
N LEU A 20 -17.40 -7.02 -0.75
CA LEU A 20 -16.02 -7.45 -1.01
C LEU A 20 -15.00 -6.38 -0.59
N ALA A 21 -15.29 -5.11 -0.87
CA ALA A 21 -14.46 -3.99 -0.45
C ALA A 21 -14.40 -3.86 1.08
N ASP A 22 -15.54 -3.97 1.75
CA ASP A 22 -15.63 -3.90 3.22
C ASP A 22 -14.83 -5.05 3.88
N ILE A 23 -14.94 -6.28 3.34
CA ILE A 23 -14.14 -7.44 3.81
C ILE A 23 -12.65 -7.19 3.58
N ASN A 24 -12.27 -6.70 2.40
CA ASN A 24 -10.86 -6.43 2.08
C ASN A 24 -10.25 -5.37 3.02
N ILE A 25 -10.99 -4.31 3.29
CA ILE A 25 -10.57 -3.27 4.25
C ILE A 25 -10.43 -3.85 5.66
N ALA A 26 -11.40 -4.66 6.09
CA ALA A 26 -11.36 -5.30 7.41
C ALA A 26 -10.15 -6.24 7.53
N LEU A 27 -9.88 -7.06 6.51
CA LEU A 27 -8.72 -7.94 6.47
C LEU A 27 -7.40 -7.16 6.47
N MET A 28 -7.33 -6.05 5.73
CA MET A 28 -6.15 -5.18 5.73
C MET A 28 -5.87 -4.63 7.13
N PHE A 29 -6.87 -4.06 7.80
CA PHE A 29 -6.68 -3.54 9.17
C PHE A 29 -6.35 -4.66 10.16
N PHE A 30 -6.97 -5.83 10.02
CA PHE A 30 -6.63 -7.00 10.84
C PHE A 30 -5.17 -7.41 10.66
N LEU A 31 -4.69 -7.49 9.41
CA LEU A 31 -3.30 -7.83 9.12
C LEU A 31 -2.33 -6.78 9.69
N LEU A 32 -2.62 -5.49 9.51
CA LEU A 32 -1.78 -4.43 10.05
C LEU A 32 -1.73 -4.46 11.59
N ALA A 33 -2.88 -4.66 12.24
CA ALA A 33 -2.95 -4.83 13.70
C ALA A 33 -2.19 -6.08 14.16
N PHE A 34 -2.31 -7.19 13.44
CA PHE A 34 -1.61 -8.43 13.71
C PHE A 34 -0.09 -8.24 13.64
N ILE A 35 0.42 -7.61 12.57
CA ILE A 35 1.84 -7.29 12.41
C ILE A 35 2.31 -6.34 13.53
N LEU A 36 1.51 -5.34 13.87
CA LEU A 36 1.89 -4.36 14.89
C LEU A 36 1.95 -4.97 16.30
N ILE A 37 1.04 -5.89 16.64
CA ILE A 37 0.94 -6.49 17.98
C ILE A 37 1.97 -7.62 18.15
N LEU A 38 2.12 -8.49 17.16
CA LEU A 38 2.97 -9.67 17.23
C LEU A 38 4.38 -9.45 16.67
N GLY A 39 4.57 -8.40 15.88
CA GLY A 39 5.87 -8.01 15.35
C GLY A 39 6.68 -7.14 16.34
N PRO A 40 7.81 -6.60 15.90
CA PRO A 40 8.67 -5.71 16.69
C PRO A 40 8.06 -4.30 16.82
N THR A 41 7.01 -4.18 17.62
CA THR A 41 6.19 -2.96 17.77
C THR A 41 7.03 -1.69 17.98
N ILE A 42 8.04 -1.75 18.87
CA ILE A 42 8.90 -0.59 19.19
C ILE A 42 9.70 -0.16 17.94
N TYR A 43 10.24 -1.13 17.20
CA TYR A 43 10.97 -0.84 15.97
C TYR A 43 10.06 -0.21 14.92
N ILE A 44 8.86 -0.79 14.72
CA ILE A 44 7.86 -0.31 13.76
C ILE A 44 7.46 1.14 14.08
N LEU A 45 7.16 1.44 15.35
CA LEU A 45 6.77 2.79 15.77
C LEU A 45 7.92 3.80 15.59
N ASN A 46 9.13 3.46 16.02
CA ASN A 46 10.30 4.32 15.87
C ASN A 46 10.60 4.59 14.38
N MET A 47 10.58 3.55 13.54
CA MET A 47 10.81 3.69 12.11
C MET A 47 9.70 4.52 11.44
N SER A 48 8.45 4.35 11.85
CA SER A 48 7.32 5.12 11.34
C SER A 48 7.46 6.61 11.63
N VAL A 49 7.78 6.97 12.87
CA VAL A 49 7.99 8.38 13.28
C VAL A 49 9.19 8.97 12.54
N ASN A 50 10.31 8.24 12.48
CA ASN A 50 11.50 8.67 11.75
C ASN A 50 11.21 8.88 10.25
N SER A 51 10.46 7.97 9.63
CA SER A 51 10.09 8.06 8.21
C SER A 51 9.21 9.27 7.92
N ILE A 52 8.28 9.62 8.81
CA ILE A 52 7.46 10.83 8.68
C ILE A 52 8.35 12.09 8.77
N GLY A 53 9.30 12.13 9.71
CA GLY A 53 10.25 13.23 9.83
C GLY A 53 11.10 13.40 8.56
N LEU A 54 11.68 12.31 8.07
CA LEU A 54 12.47 12.31 6.83
C LEU A 54 11.62 12.71 5.60
N PHE A 55 10.37 12.27 5.53
CA PHE A 55 9.47 12.64 4.45
C PHE A 55 9.18 14.14 4.43
N ILE A 56 8.91 14.75 5.59
CA ILE A 56 8.65 16.19 5.69
C ILE A 56 9.90 16.99 5.34
N ASP A 57 11.06 16.59 5.88
CA ASP A 57 12.33 17.28 5.67
C ASP A 57 12.79 17.22 4.21
N ASN A 58 12.61 16.08 3.55
CA ASN A 58 13.06 15.86 2.18
C ASN A 58 11.95 15.99 1.13
N PHE A 59 10.76 16.44 1.48
CA PHE A 59 9.60 16.45 0.58
C PHE A 59 9.87 17.14 -0.75
N ALA A 60 10.42 18.35 -0.72
CA ALA A 60 10.73 19.11 -1.94
C ALA A 60 11.82 18.42 -2.76
N ARG A 61 12.88 17.94 -2.10
CA ARG A 61 13.98 17.23 -2.75
C ARG A 61 13.51 15.97 -3.45
N MET A 62 12.70 15.15 -2.79
CA MET A 62 12.16 13.91 -3.36
C MET A 62 11.20 14.18 -4.53
N SER A 63 10.40 15.25 -4.44
CA SER A 63 9.41 15.60 -5.46
C SER A 63 10.05 16.12 -6.76
N PHE A 64 11.20 16.79 -6.67
CA PHE A 64 11.90 17.39 -7.82
C PHE A 64 13.18 16.65 -8.24
N TRP A 65 13.42 15.49 -7.64
CA TRP A 65 14.61 14.70 -7.97
C TRP A 65 14.47 14.01 -9.32
N THR A 66 15.40 14.32 -10.24
CA THR A 66 15.42 13.81 -11.63
C THR A 66 16.63 12.92 -11.93
N ASP A 67 17.48 12.67 -10.93
CA ASP A 67 18.68 11.83 -11.04
C ASP A 67 19.59 12.16 -12.24
N PRO A 68 20.05 13.43 -12.39
CA PRO A 68 20.78 13.86 -13.58
C PRO A 68 22.21 13.31 -13.66
N ILE A 69 22.75 12.81 -12.55
CA ILE A 69 24.16 12.38 -12.44
C ILE A 69 24.28 10.86 -12.56
N GLU A 70 23.60 10.11 -11.69
CA GLU A 70 23.72 8.65 -11.64
C GLU A 70 22.94 7.95 -12.76
N ARG A 71 21.86 8.58 -13.22
CA ARG A 71 20.97 8.07 -14.27
C ARG A 71 20.52 6.63 -14.00
N SER A 72 20.12 6.36 -12.75
CA SER A 72 19.71 5.04 -12.29
C SER A 72 18.44 4.51 -12.97
N GLY A 73 17.68 5.38 -13.67
CA GLY A 73 16.38 5.06 -14.24
C GLY A 73 15.24 4.99 -13.20
N PHE A 74 15.52 5.29 -11.94
CA PHE A 74 14.51 5.25 -10.89
C PHE A 74 13.39 6.30 -11.09
N PRO A 75 13.67 7.57 -11.41
CA PRO A 75 12.63 8.55 -11.65
C PRO A 75 11.72 8.18 -12.82
N GLU A 76 12.26 7.62 -13.89
CA GLU A 76 11.50 7.17 -15.05
C GLU A 76 10.63 5.98 -14.70
N ALA A 77 11.17 4.98 -14.00
CA ALA A 77 10.45 3.76 -13.65
C ALA A 77 9.34 3.98 -12.63
N TRP A 78 9.46 4.99 -11.76
CA TRP A 78 8.52 5.22 -10.66
C TRP A 78 7.78 6.54 -10.78
N THR A 79 8.49 7.67 -10.76
CA THR A 79 7.84 8.99 -10.72
C THR A 79 7.12 9.29 -12.03
N VAL A 80 7.80 9.14 -13.16
CA VAL A 80 7.21 9.42 -14.49
C VAL A 80 6.15 8.40 -14.83
N PHE A 81 6.39 7.10 -14.55
CA PHE A 81 5.44 6.03 -14.78
C PHE A 81 4.12 6.25 -14.01
N TYR A 82 4.19 6.52 -12.71
CA TYR A 82 2.98 6.75 -11.91
C TYR A 82 2.25 8.04 -12.30
N LEU A 83 2.99 9.10 -12.62
CA LEU A 83 2.40 10.34 -13.11
C LEU A 83 1.62 10.11 -14.42
N ALA A 84 2.23 9.46 -15.39
CA ALA A 84 1.61 9.14 -16.67
C ALA A 84 0.38 8.23 -16.48
N TRP A 85 0.47 7.22 -15.61
CA TRP A 85 -0.64 6.34 -15.29
C TRP A 85 -1.82 7.12 -14.69
N TRP A 86 -1.59 8.00 -13.74
CA TRP A 86 -2.65 8.81 -13.15
C TRP A 86 -3.28 9.75 -14.16
N PHE A 87 -2.52 10.35 -15.06
CA PHE A 87 -3.09 11.16 -16.16
C PHE A 87 -3.97 10.33 -17.08
N ALA A 88 -3.55 9.15 -17.47
CA ALA A 88 -4.36 8.25 -18.31
C ALA A 88 -5.65 7.80 -17.60
N TYR A 89 -5.60 7.60 -16.28
CA TYR A 89 -6.73 7.15 -15.47
C TYR A 89 -7.69 8.27 -15.06
N ALA A 90 -7.24 9.53 -15.07
CA ALA A 90 -7.99 10.69 -14.55
C ALA A 90 -9.39 10.85 -15.15
N PRO A 91 -9.64 10.69 -16.49
CA PRO A 91 -10.98 10.84 -17.03
C PRO A 91 -11.96 9.79 -16.50
N MET A 92 -11.54 8.53 -16.42
CA MET A 92 -12.36 7.42 -15.94
C MET A 92 -12.66 7.57 -14.44
N MET A 93 -11.65 7.87 -13.65
CA MET A 93 -11.80 8.08 -12.21
C MET A 93 -12.60 9.32 -11.88
N GLY A 94 -12.46 10.39 -12.67
CA GLY A 94 -13.27 11.59 -12.54
C GLY A 94 -14.77 11.32 -12.70
N LEU A 95 -15.15 10.55 -13.71
CA LEU A 95 -16.54 10.11 -13.89
C LEU A 95 -17.04 9.20 -12.76
N PHE A 96 -16.18 8.31 -12.27
CA PHE A 96 -16.51 7.45 -11.14
C PHE A 96 -16.76 8.27 -9.88
N PHE A 97 -15.84 9.18 -9.52
CA PHE A 97 -15.99 10.04 -8.35
C PHE A 97 -17.20 10.97 -8.47
N ALA A 98 -17.47 11.52 -9.64
CA ALA A 98 -18.65 12.34 -9.86
C ALA A 98 -19.97 11.58 -9.56
N ARG A 99 -20.01 10.29 -9.88
CA ARG A 99 -21.19 9.43 -9.62
C ARG A 99 -21.38 9.07 -8.16
N ILE A 100 -20.30 8.77 -7.43
CA ILE A 100 -20.37 8.35 -6.02
C ILE A 100 -20.45 9.51 -5.05
N SER A 101 -20.06 10.72 -5.48
CA SER A 101 -19.96 11.92 -4.63
C SER A 101 -21.23 12.78 -4.64
N ARG A 102 -22.34 12.26 -5.12
CA ARG A 102 -23.61 13.01 -5.15
C ARG A 102 -24.00 13.51 -3.75
N GLY A 103 -24.31 14.81 -3.66
CA GLY A 103 -24.67 15.47 -2.39
C GLY A 103 -23.48 15.98 -1.58
N ARG A 104 -22.24 15.83 -2.06
CA ARG A 104 -21.03 16.38 -1.43
C ARG A 104 -20.46 17.55 -2.25
N THR A 105 -19.81 18.49 -1.58
CA THR A 105 -19.08 19.55 -2.25
C THR A 105 -17.78 19.03 -2.86
N ILE A 106 -17.29 19.65 -3.94
CA ILE A 106 -16.01 19.29 -4.58
C ILE A 106 -14.87 19.33 -3.56
N LYS A 107 -14.85 20.36 -2.69
CA LYS A 107 -13.84 20.47 -1.62
C LYS A 107 -13.85 19.26 -0.69
N GLN A 108 -15.03 18.81 -0.23
CA GLN A 108 -15.14 17.62 0.64
C GLN A 108 -14.65 16.34 -0.05
N VAL A 109 -14.93 16.21 -1.35
CA VAL A 109 -14.50 15.05 -2.14
C VAL A 109 -12.98 15.05 -2.29
N VAL A 110 -12.39 16.17 -2.70
CA VAL A 110 -10.94 16.29 -2.91
C VAL A 110 -10.18 16.09 -1.60
N VAL A 111 -10.56 16.78 -0.53
CA VAL A 111 -9.90 16.62 0.78
C VAL A 111 -10.07 15.19 1.33
N GLY A 112 -11.24 14.59 1.14
CA GLY A 112 -11.49 13.21 1.57
C GLY A 112 -10.63 12.21 0.82
N ILE A 113 -10.54 12.30 -0.50
CA ILE A 113 -9.76 11.38 -1.33
C ILE A 113 -8.26 11.53 -1.04
N ILE A 114 -7.75 12.75 -1.04
CA ILE A 114 -6.33 12.99 -0.76
C ILE A 114 -5.99 12.62 0.69
N GLY A 115 -6.74 13.12 1.66
CA GLY A 115 -6.44 12.91 3.08
C GLY A 115 -6.56 11.45 3.50
N LEU A 116 -7.72 10.82 3.27
CA LEU A 116 -7.94 9.43 3.69
C LEU A 116 -7.14 8.43 2.85
N GLY A 117 -6.97 8.70 1.55
CA GLY A 117 -6.16 7.85 0.68
C GLY A 117 -4.69 7.88 1.10
N SER A 118 -4.11 9.06 1.30
CA SER A 118 -2.72 9.20 1.76
C SER A 118 -2.53 8.59 3.15
N LEU A 119 -3.47 8.81 4.08
CA LEU A 119 -3.40 8.23 5.41
C LEU A 119 -3.38 6.70 5.37
N GLY A 120 -4.22 6.08 4.53
CA GLY A 120 -4.23 4.63 4.33
C GLY A 120 -2.90 4.10 3.80
N CYS A 121 -2.32 4.77 2.80
CA CYS A 121 -1.00 4.42 2.27
C CYS A 121 0.10 4.58 3.33
N PHE A 122 0.11 5.68 4.09
CA PHE A 122 1.09 5.89 5.15
C PHE A 122 0.99 4.82 6.25
N LEU A 123 -0.20 4.49 6.70
CA LEU A 123 -0.40 3.42 7.69
C LEU A 123 0.12 2.07 7.19
N PHE A 124 -0.23 1.72 5.96
CA PHE A 124 0.22 0.46 5.38
C PHE A 124 1.74 0.41 5.24
N MET A 125 2.35 1.43 4.64
CA MET A 125 3.80 1.50 4.45
C MET A 125 4.57 1.61 5.77
N SER A 126 4.06 2.34 6.74
CA SER A 126 4.68 2.47 8.07
C SER A 126 4.73 1.14 8.81
N ILE A 127 3.67 0.34 8.77
CA ILE A 127 3.61 -0.91 9.52
C ILE A 127 4.24 -2.06 8.72
N ALA A 128 3.71 -2.35 7.54
CA ALA A 128 4.19 -3.48 6.73
C ALA A 128 5.60 -3.24 6.18
N GLY A 129 5.90 -2.01 5.71
CA GLY A 129 7.23 -1.66 5.22
C GLY A 129 8.28 -1.69 6.31
N ALA A 130 7.99 -1.13 7.51
CA ALA A 130 8.92 -1.20 8.63
C ALA A 130 9.16 -2.63 9.11
N TYR A 131 8.16 -3.51 9.04
CA TYR A 131 8.34 -4.92 9.36
C TYR A 131 9.30 -5.63 8.38
N VAL A 132 9.16 -5.38 7.08
CA VAL A 132 10.10 -5.90 6.07
C VAL A 132 11.52 -5.40 6.30
N LEU A 133 11.67 -4.10 6.60
CA LEU A 133 12.98 -3.52 6.93
C LEU A 133 13.59 -4.14 8.20
N TYR A 134 12.78 -4.44 9.19
CA TYR A 134 13.23 -5.16 10.39
C TYR A 134 13.77 -6.55 10.03
N LEU A 135 13.02 -7.35 9.26
CA LEU A 135 13.45 -8.68 8.84
C LEU A 135 14.75 -8.64 8.02
N GLN A 136 14.92 -7.62 7.18
CA GLN A 136 16.15 -7.39 6.42
C GLN A 136 17.31 -6.99 7.36
N SER A 137 17.09 -6.11 8.31
CA SER A 137 18.15 -5.63 9.23
C SER A 137 18.65 -6.71 10.17
N GLU A 138 17.76 -7.63 10.58
CA GLU A 138 18.10 -8.80 11.39
C GLU A 138 18.65 -9.99 10.57
N ASN A 139 18.83 -9.80 9.26
CA ASN A 139 19.27 -10.85 8.32
C ASN A 139 18.37 -12.11 8.34
N VAL A 140 17.09 -11.96 8.69
CA VAL A 140 16.11 -13.06 8.65
C VAL A 140 15.71 -13.38 7.22
N ILE A 141 15.56 -12.35 6.38
CA ILE A 141 15.31 -12.49 4.94
C ILE A 141 16.22 -11.55 4.15
N ASP A 142 16.60 -11.95 2.95
CA ASP A 142 17.25 -11.06 1.98
C ASP A 142 16.20 -10.45 1.04
N ALA A 143 15.51 -9.42 1.53
CA ALA A 143 14.45 -8.76 0.78
C ALA A 143 14.96 -8.17 -0.55
N ILE A 144 16.17 -7.62 -0.57
CA ILE A 144 16.77 -7.02 -1.77
C ILE A 144 17.07 -8.09 -2.81
N GLY A 145 17.68 -9.21 -2.41
CA GLY A 145 17.97 -10.33 -3.29
C GLY A 145 16.69 -10.97 -3.84
N ILE A 146 15.65 -11.10 -3.02
CA ILE A 146 14.36 -11.64 -3.45
C ILE A 146 13.66 -10.72 -4.46
N ILE A 147 13.67 -9.39 -4.25
CA ILE A 147 13.06 -8.44 -5.19
C ILE A 147 13.76 -8.47 -6.55
N ASN A 148 15.08 -8.54 -6.56
CA ASN A 148 15.90 -8.55 -7.79
C ASN A 148 15.90 -9.91 -8.51
N GLY A 149 15.49 -10.98 -7.83
CA GLY A 149 15.46 -12.35 -8.36
C GLY A 149 14.02 -12.86 -8.56
N PRO A 150 13.45 -13.65 -7.60
CA PRO A 150 12.13 -14.25 -7.74
C PRO A 150 10.97 -13.25 -7.80
N GLY A 151 11.17 -12.03 -7.28
CA GLY A 151 10.22 -10.93 -7.38
C GLY A 151 9.37 -10.71 -6.12
N MET A 152 8.54 -9.64 -6.20
CA MET A 152 7.75 -9.14 -5.08
C MET A 152 6.75 -10.15 -4.49
N SER A 153 6.19 -11.04 -5.31
CA SER A 153 5.26 -12.08 -4.84
C SER A 153 5.91 -13.07 -3.88
N THR A 154 7.16 -13.42 -4.17
CA THR A 154 7.96 -14.31 -3.30
C THR A 154 8.32 -13.61 -1.99
N LEU A 155 8.68 -12.31 -2.06
CA LEU A 155 8.94 -11.52 -0.85
C LEU A 155 7.73 -11.49 0.09
N VAL A 156 6.53 -11.26 -0.44
CA VAL A 156 5.30 -11.26 0.38
C VAL A 156 5.09 -12.63 1.05
N ALA A 157 5.30 -13.73 0.33
CA ALA A 157 5.17 -15.07 0.89
C ALA A 157 6.19 -15.33 2.00
N GLU A 158 7.45 -14.95 1.80
CA GLU A 158 8.52 -15.07 2.81
C GLU A 158 8.24 -14.24 4.06
N VAL A 159 7.79 -13.00 3.89
CA VAL A 159 7.41 -12.11 5.01
C VAL A 159 6.26 -12.71 5.82
N ILE A 160 5.24 -13.28 5.15
CA ILE A 160 4.13 -13.95 5.83
C ILE A 160 4.61 -15.20 6.58
N ALA A 161 5.56 -15.96 6.01
CA ALA A 161 6.13 -17.14 6.65
C ALA A 161 6.90 -16.83 7.93
N GLN A 162 7.42 -15.61 8.09
CA GLN A 162 8.12 -15.16 9.30
C GLN A 162 7.17 -14.63 10.40
N LEU A 163 5.86 -14.49 10.12
CA LEU A 163 4.92 -14.12 11.16
C LEU A 163 4.78 -15.25 12.20
N PRO A 164 4.59 -14.94 13.50
CA PRO A 164 4.60 -15.93 14.58
C PRO A 164 3.46 -16.97 14.55
N ALA A 165 2.59 -16.92 13.55
CA ALA A 165 1.58 -17.96 13.28
C ALA A 165 1.55 -18.36 11.79
N PRO A 166 2.68 -18.79 11.20
CA PRO A 166 2.74 -19.05 9.75
C PRO A 166 1.86 -20.23 9.32
N THR A 167 1.68 -21.23 10.16
CA THR A 167 0.91 -22.46 9.85
C THR A 167 -0.59 -22.23 9.75
N PHE A 168 -1.13 -21.17 10.35
CA PHE A 168 -2.57 -20.89 10.34
C PHE A 168 -3.01 -20.03 9.13
N ILE A 169 -2.06 -19.36 8.47
CA ILE A 169 -2.33 -18.45 7.35
C ILE A 169 -2.09 -19.12 5.99
N LEU A 170 -1.24 -20.17 5.95
CA LEU A 170 -0.82 -20.84 4.72
C LEU A 170 -1.61 -22.11 4.40
N THR A 171 -2.48 -22.57 5.31
CA THR A 171 -3.42 -23.70 5.09
C THR A 171 -4.83 -23.17 4.80
#